data_e453174ca28c49448a2543d76442746d
#
_entry.id   e453174ca28c49448a2543d76442746d
#
_cell.length_a   1.000
_cell.length_b   1.000
_cell.length_c   1.000
_cell.angle_alpha   90.00
_cell.angle_beta   90.00
_cell.angle_gamma   90.00
#
_symmetry.space_group_name_H-M   'P 1'
#
loop_
_entity.id
_entity.type
_entity.pdbx_description
1 polymer ?
#
loop_
_entity_poly.entity_id
_entity_poly.type
_entity_poly.pdbx_seq_one_letter_code
_entity_poly.pdbx_strand_id
1 'polypeptide(L)'
;SASDMADMQSLEAALGNLSVEGYSAVIFPMKEEGGAFNYATTAPLALTDYEEDIIHSTLTAKDIASAAYSHGMRPVALVSVLNDNNRYGDYRDGSYHTLDDDAWLDASPDKGGKPWLSPFEDTTKEYMKDIVTELANAGFKEIIADDFIFPEFRSSDIELLGEQGDPYGD
;
A
#
# COMPACT_ATOMS: atom_id res chain seq x y z
N SER A 1 0.20 10.14 -12.40
CA SER A 1 1.11 8.98 -12.22
C SER A 1 1.99 9.17 -11.00
N ALA A 2 2.65 8.10 -10.54
CA ALA A 2 3.63 8.18 -9.44
C ALA A 2 4.75 9.19 -9.73
N SER A 3 5.23 9.25 -10.98
CA SER A 3 6.27 10.20 -11.39
C SER A 3 5.87 11.66 -11.24
N ASP A 4 4.57 11.99 -11.31
CA ASP A 4 4.08 13.35 -11.09
C ASP A 4 4.10 13.74 -9.61
N MET A 5 4.28 12.78 -8.73
CA MET A 5 4.34 12.96 -7.26
C MET A 5 5.76 12.96 -6.71
N ALA A 6 6.78 12.84 -7.54
CA ALA A 6 8.18 12.75 -7.11
C ALA A 6 8.65 14.02 -6.37
N ASP A 7 8.18 15.19 -6.82
CA ASP A 7 8.48 16.48 -6.23
C ASP A 7 7.33 17.48 -6.45
N MET A 8 7.39 18.62 -5.75
CA MET A 8 6.34 19.64 -5.80
C MET A 8 6.21 20.28 -7.18
N GLN A 9 7.29 20.45 -7.93
CA GLN A 9 7.24 21.07 -9.26
C GLN A 9 6.48 20.18 -10.24
N SER A 10 6.76 18.90 -10.25
CA SER A 10 6.09 17.90 -11.08
C SER A 10 4.61 17.79 -10.72
N LEU A 11 4.30 17.78 -9.42
CA LEU A 11 2.93 17.70 -8.91
C LEU A 11 2.12 18.92 -9.32
N GLU A 12 2.62 20.14 -9.11
CA GLU A 12 1.95 21.38 -9.47
C GLU A 12 1.69 21.48 -10.99
N ALA A 13 2.66 21.06 -11.82
CA ALA A 13 2.50 21.02 -13.26
C ALA A 13 1.37 20.07 -13.71
N ALA A 14 1.33 18.86 -13.13
CA ALA A 14 0.29 17.88 -13.43
C ALA A 14 -1.10 18.39 -12.99
N LEU A 15 -1.21 18.94 -11.79
CA LEU A 15 -2.47 19.47 -11.26
C LEU A 15 -2.95 20.70 -12.06
N GLY A 16 -2.04 21.57 -12.49
CA GLY A 16 -2.35 22.70 -13.35
C GLY A 16 -3.01 22.28 -14.66
N ASN A 17 -2.49 21.25 -15.31
CA ASN A 17 -3.06 20.67 -16.53
C ASN A 17 -4.47 20.12 -16.30
N LEU A 18 -4.64 19.31 -15.24
CA LEU A 18 -5.94 18.72 -14.89
C LEU A 18 -6.98 19.79 -14.54
N SER A 19 -6.57 20.86 -13.86
CA SER A 19 -7.44 22.00 -13.54
C SER A 19 -7.95 22.71 -14.79
N VAL A 20 -7.07 22.93 -15.77
CA VAL A 20 -7.45 23.53 -17.08
C VAL A 20 -8.43 22.64 -17.84
N GLU A 21 -8.30 21.32 -17.74
CA GLU A 21 -9.21 20.34 -18.33
C GLU A 21 -10.55 20.23 -17.58
N GLY A 22 -10.67 20.85 -16.40
CA GLY A 22 -11.91 20.94 -15.63
C GLY A 22 -12.18 19.74 -14.71
N TYR A 23 -11.16 18.97 -14.34
CA TYR A 23 -11.31 17.91 -13.34
C TYR A 23 -11.58 18.51 -11.95
N SER A 24 -12.47 17.90 -11.19
CA SER A 24 -12.85 18.30 -9.83
C SER A 24 -12.34 17.35 -8.74
N ALA A 25 -11.71 16.26 -9.12
CA ALA A 25 -11.08 15.28 -8.22
C ALA A 25 -9.88 14.65 -8.92
N VAL A 26 -8.93 14.18 -8.12
CA VAL A 26 -7.75 13.50 -8.61
C VAL A 26 -7.43 12.32 -7.69
N ILE A 27 -7.12 11.17 -8.28
CA ILE A 27 -6.69 9.97 -7.57
C ILE A 27 -5.16 9.93 -7.56
N PHE A 28 -4.60 9.83 -6.37
CA PHE A 28 -3.17 9.68 -6.15
C PHE A 28 -2.84 8.25 -5.74
N PRO A 29 -1.95 7.55 -6.44
CA PRO A 29 -1.43 6.25 -6.00
C PRO A 29 -0.47 6.47 -4.82
N MET A 30 -1.02 6.51 -3.60
CA MET A 30 -0.25 6.79 -2.39
C MET A 30 0.63 5.61 -1.98
N LYS A 31 0.09 4.40 -2.09
CA LYS A 31 0.83 3.15 -1.86
C LYS A 31 0.52 2.18 -2.99
N GLU A 32 1.57 1.68 -3.64
CA GLU A 32 1.48 0.81 -4.80
C GLU A 32 1.54 -0.68 -4.42
N GLU A 33 1.19 -1.51 -5.38
CA GLU A 33 1.49 -2.94 -5.39
C GLU A 33 2.98 -3.17 -5.06
N GLY A 34 3.25 -4.15 -4.23
CA GLY A 34 4.60 -4.43 -3.75
C GLY A 34 5.03 -3.58 -2.55
N GLY A 35 4.20 -2.63 -2.08
CA GLY A 35 4.39 -1.90 -0.84
C GLY A 35 5.16 -0.58 -0.95
N ALA A 36 5.46 -0.10 -2.17
CA ALA A 36 6.12 1.18 -2.36
C ALA A 36 5.19 2.37 -2.07
N PHE A 37 5.75 3.44 -1.48
CA PHE A 37 5.05 4.67 -1.15
C PHE A 37 5.47 5.80 -2.09
N ASN A 38 4.50 6.49 -2.67
CA ASN A 38 4.72 7.68 -3.48
C ASN A 38 4.61 8.98 -2.66
N TYR A 39 4.83 8.90 -1.37
CA TYR A 39 4.92 10.03 -0.46
C TYR A 39 5.83 9.67 0.73
N ALA A 40 6.37 10.67 1.40
CA ALA A 40 7.16 10.51 2.61
C ALA A 40 6.23 10.14 3.78
N THR A 41 5.93 8.85 3.93
CA THR A 41 5.08 8.35 5.02
C THR A 41 5.77 8.49 6.37
N THR A 42 4.97 8.71 7.41
CA THR A 42 5.41 8.69 8.82
C THR A 42 4.76 7.55 9.60
N ALA A 43 4.04 6.66 8.92
CA ALA A 43 3.43 5.49 9.56
C ALA A 43 4.52 4.61 10.19
N PRO A 44 4.48 4.36 11.52
CA PRO A 44 5.59 3.72 12.23
C PRO A 44 5.96 2.35 11.66
N LEU A 45 4.96 1.51 11.37
CA LEU A 45 5.20 0.18 10.82
C LEU A 45 5.69 0.21 9.36
N ALA A 46 5.43 1.28 8.61
CA ALA A 46 6.00 1.47 7.28
C ALA A 46 7.51 1.78 7.33
N LEU A 47 7.96 2.39 8.42
CA LEU A 47 9.34 2.83 8.62
C LEU A 47 10.21 1.81 9.36
N THR A 48 9.66 0.67 9.74
CA THR A 48 10.40 -0.38 10.43
C THR A 48 10.90 -1.39 9.41
N ASP A 49 12.20 -1.65 9.38
CA ASP A 49 12.88 -2.72 8.61
C ASP A 49 12.51 -2.78 7.12
N TYR A 50 12.41 -1.64 6.48
CA TYR A 50 12.21 -1.55 5.03
C TYR A 50 13.55 -1.41 4.30
N GLU A 51 13.59 -1.83 3.07
CA GLU A 51 14.67 -1.49 2.15
C GLU A 51 14.59 -0.01 1.76
N GLU A 52 15.74 0.65 1.58
CA GLU A 52 15.85 2.12 1.40
C GLU A 52 15.02 2.69 0.24
N ASP A 53 14.57 1.85 -0.70
CA ASP A 53 13.95 2.27 -1.96
C ASP A 53 12.41 2.22 -1.97
N ILE A 54 11.71 2.06 -0.84
CA ILE A 54 10.24 1.99 -0.85
C ILE A 54 9.54 3.36 -0.83
N ILE A 55 10.26 4.43 -0.53
CA ILE A 55 9.72 5.80 -0.50
C ILE A 55 10.21 6.56 -1.72
N HIS A 56 9.33 6.77 -2.68
CA HIS A 56 9.67 7.32 -4.00
C HIS A 56 9.45 8.85 -4.11
N SER A 57 9.09 9.51 -3.02
CA SER A 57 8.83 10.94 -3.01
C SER A 57 9.29 11.59 -1.72
N THR A 58 9.68 12.86 -1.79
CA THR A 58 9.97 13.70 -0.63
C THR A 58 8.75 14.47 -0.11
N LEU A 59 7.63 14.42 -0.85
CA LEU A 59 6.39 15.10 -0.47
C LEU A 59 5.66 14.32 0.62
N THR A 60 5.17 15.03 1.62
CA THR A 60 4.27 14.43 2.61
C THR A 60 2.86 14.26 2.03
N ALA A 61 2.06 13.39 2.63
CA ALA A 61 0.65 13.25 2.26
C ALA A 61 -0.10 14.59 2.35
N LYS A 62 0.28 15.45 3.31
CA LYS A 62 -0.31 16.78 3.48
C LYS A 62 0.06 17.73 2.35
N ASP A 63 1.30 17.69 1.85
CA ASP A 63 1.73 18.50 0.71
C ASP A 63 0.90 18.16 -0.51
N ILE A 64 0.73 16.87 -0.80
CA ILE A 64 -0.04 16.36 -1.94
C ILE A 64 -1.52 16.77 -1.84
N ALA A 65 -2.14 16.56 -0.69
CA ALA A 65 -3.54 16.93 -0.49
C ALA A 65 -3.74 18.45 -0.61
N SER A 66 -2.84 19.25 -0.03
CA SER A 66 -2.91 20.71 -0.08
C SER A 66 -2.76 21.26 -1.50
N ALA A 67 -1.84 20.68 -2.28
CA ALA A 67 -1.66 21.04 -3.69
C ALA A 67 -2.94 20.75 -4.49
N ALA A 68 -3.58 19.60 -4.34
CA ALA A 68 -4.83 19.29 -5.01
C ALA A 68 -5.94 20.30 -4.68
N TYR A 69 -6.11 20.63 -3.40
CA TYR A 69 -7.10 21.63 -2.97
C TYR A 69 -6.81 23.01 -3.52
N SER A 70 -5.54 23.42 -3.62
CA SER A 70 -5.16 24.73 -4.19
C SER A 70 -5.53 24.87 -5.66
N HIS A 71 -5.58 23.74 -6.39
CA HIS A 71 -6.06 23.65 -7.77
C HIS A 71 -7.58 23.39 -7.89
N GLY A 72 -8.33 23.46 -6.80
CA GLY A 72 -9.77 23.27 -6.78
C GLY A 72 -10.22 21.80 -6.92
N MET A 73 -9.32 20.85 -6.73
CA MET A 73 -9.61 19.43 -6.87
C MET A 73 -9.65 18.72 -5.50
N ARG A 74 -10.53 17.75 -5.38
CA ARG A 74 -10.62 16.86 -4.21
C ARG A 74 -9.60 15.74 -4.36
N PRO A 75 -8.66 15.58 -3.40
CA PRO A 75 -7.72 14.45 -3.42
C PRO A 75 -8.41 13.15 -2.97
N VAL A 76 -8.14 12.07 -3.69
CA VAL A 76 -8.53 10.69 -3.39
C VAL A 76 -7.26 9.86 -3.30
N ALA A 77 -7.08 9.11 -2.23
CA ALA A 77 -5.93 8.22 -2.08
C ALA A 77 -6.25 6.83 -2.64
N LEU A 78 -5.36 6.28 -3.45
CA LEU A 78 -5.37 4.87 -3.86
C LEU A 78 -4.28 4.16 -3.05
N VAL A 79 -4.66 3.08 -2.37
CA VAL A 79 -3.79 2.33 -1.46
C VAL A 79 -3.91 0.84 -1.78
N SER A 80 -2.83 0.22 -2.24
CA SER A 80 -2.73 -1.24 -2.31
C SER A 80 -2.64 -1.80 -0.89
N VAL A 81 -3.53 -2.74 -0.54
CA VAL A 81 -3.72 -3.20 0.84
C VAL A 81 -2.90 -4.44 1.14
N LEU A 82 -3.18 -5.56 0.49
CA LEU A 82 -2.61 -6.86 0.84
C LEU A 82 -1.43 -7.28 -0.04
N ASN A 83 -1.32 -6.72 -1.24
CA ASN A 83 -0.19 -6.98 -2.13
C ASN A 83 1.01 -6.12 -1.73
N ASP A 84 1.65 -6.50 -0.64
CA ASP A 84 2.81 -5.80 -0.07
C ASP A 84 3.89 -6.84 0.28
N ASN A 85 5.01 -6.75 -0.40
CA ASN A 85 6.14 -7.66 -0.21
C ASN A 85 7.39 -6.97 0.39
N ASN A 86 7.32 -5.69 0.72
CA ASN A 86 8.42 -4.97 1.35
C ASN A 86 8.64 -5.35 2.81
N ARG A 87 7.67 -6.03 3.39
CA ARG A 87 7.74 -6.53 4.78
C ARG A 87 8.20 -7.98 4.87
N TYR A 88 8.82 -8.50 3.82
CA TYR A 88 9.40 -9.82 3.79
C TYR A 88 10.71 -9.89 4.60
N GLY A 89 10.97 -11.01 5.25
CA GLY A 89 12.17 -11.25 6.04
C GLY A 89 11.87 -11.20 7.53
N ASP A 90 12.01 -10.06 8.17
CA ASP A 90 11.82 -9.93 9.63
C ASP A 90 10.34 -9.76 10.03
N TYR A 91 9.43 -9.57 9.05
CA TYR A 91 8.00 -9.32 9.27
C TYR A 91 7.07 -10.48 8.93
N ARG A 92 7.38 -11.64 9.45
CA ARG A 92 6.45 -12.77 9.43
C ARG A 92 5.11 -12.45 10.09
N ASP A 93 5.12 -11.54 11.06
CA ASP A 93 3.93 -11.18 11.84
C ASP A 93 2.79 -10.54 11.04
N GLY A 94 3.07 -10.00 9.86
CA GLY A 94 2.06 -9.35 9.01
C GLY A 94 1.71 -10.11 7.74
N SER A 95 2.50 -11.10 7.35
CA SER A 95 2.29 -11.85 6.10
C SER A 95 1.73 -13.25 6.36
N TYR A 96 1.22 -13.87 5.28
CA TYR A 96 0.88 -15.29 5.35
C TYR A 96 2.13 -16.11 5.65
N HIS A 97 2.03 -17.04 6.58
CA HIS A 97 3.10 -17.94 6.95
C HIS A 97 2.61 -19.39 7.03
N THR A 98 3.51 -20.31 6.80
CA THR A 98 3.22 -21.75 6.89
C THR A 98 3.13 -22.20 8.34
N LEU A 99 2.64 -23.43 8.56
CA LEU A 99 2.60 -24.06 9.89
C LEU A 99 4.00 -24.24 10.51
N ASP A 100 5.04 -24.23 9.68
CA ASP A 100 6.45 -24.28 10.11
C ASP A 100 7.05 -22.88 10.33
N ASP A 101 6.22 -21.83 10.28
CA ASP A 101 6.60 -20.43 10.49
C ASP A 101 7.53 -19.85 9.39
N ASP A 102 7.47 -20.42 8.20
CA ASP A 102 8.12 -19.87 7.01
C ASP A 102 7.15 -18.95 6.25
N ALA A 103 7.66 -17.86 5.65
CA ALA A 103 6.83 -17.00 4.82
C ALA A 103 6.23 -17.77 3.64
N TRP A 104 4.91 -17.70 3.49
CA TRP A 104 4.25 -18.22 2.30
C TRP A 104 4.48 -17.29 1.11
N LEU A 105 4.74 -17.87 -0.06
CA LEU A 105 4.96 -17.14 -1.30
C LEU A 105 3.93 -17.58 -2.36
N ASP A 106 3.43 -16.61 -3.12
CA ASP A 106 2.46 -16.83 -4.22
C ASP A 106 3.00 -17.69 -5.36
N ALA A 107 4.32 -17.79 -5.48
CA ALA A 107 5.02 -18.70 -6.37
C ALA A 107 6.27 -19.26 -5.68
N SER A 108 6.95 -20.21 -6.31
CA SER A 108 8.23 -20.69 -5.78
C SER A 108 9.33 -19.61 -5.91
N PRO A 109 10.32 -19.57 -5.01
CA PRO A 109 11.37 -18.55 -5.04
C PRO A 109 12.13 -18.44 -6.37
N ASP A 110 12.35 -19.56 -7.03
CA ASP A 110 13.00 -19.60 -8.36
C ASP A 110 12.14 -18.99 -9.48
N LYS A 111 10.85 -18.80 -9.23
CA LYS A 111 9.90 -18.11 -10.12
C LYS A 111 9.59 -16.68 -9.67
N GLY A 112 10.32 -16.18 -8.69
CA GLY A 112 10.12 -14.83 -8.17
C GLY A 112 8.89 -14.69 -7.28
N GLY A 113 8.50 -15.77 -6.58
CA GLY A 113 7.39 -15.76 -5.63
C GLY A 113 7.56 -14.70 -4.55
N LYS A 114 6.46 -14.09 -4.17
CA LYS A 114 6.40 -12.95 -3.25
C LYS A 114 5.45 -13.23 -2.09
N PRO A 115 5.74 -12.71 -0.90
CA PRO A 115 4.82 -12.77 0.22
C PRO A 115 3.67 -11.78 0.03
N TRP A 116 2.57 -12.05 0.71
CA TRP A 116 1.40 -11.18 0.80
C TRP A 116 1.05 -10.93 2.25
N LEU A 117 0.50 -9.75 2.55
CA LEU A 117 -0.03 -9.47 3.88
C LEU A 117 -1.30 -10.29 4.14
N SER A 118 -1.40 -10.82 5.35
CA SER A 118 -2.57 -11.56 5.81
C SER A 118 -3.54 -10.61 6.52
N PRO A 119 -4.82 -10.52 6.13
CA PRO A 119 -5.80 -9.70 6.82
C PRO A 119 -6.18 -10.26 8.20
N PHE A 120 -5.76 -11.46 8.53
CA PHE A 120 -6.00 -12.09 9.83
C PHE A 120 -4.99 -11.61 10.88
N GLU A 121 -3.80 -11.16 10.44
CA GLU A 121 -2.74 -10.70 11.32
C GLU A 121 -3.02 -9.31 11.90
N ASP A 122 -2.85 -9.15 13.20
CA ASP A 122 -3.07 -7.87 13.86
C ASP A 122 -2.06 -6.81 13.43
N THR A 123 -0.83 -7.20 13.15
CA THR A 123 0.22 -6.31 12.62
C THR A 123 -0.19 -5.71 11.27
N THR A 124 -0.80 -6.50 10.39
CA THR A 124 -1.34 -5.99 9.11
C THR A 124 -2.45 -4.97 9.34
N LYS A 125 -3.35 -5.24 10.27
CA LYS A 125 -4.45 -4.32 10.62
C LYS A 125 -3.93 -3.01 11.19
N GLU A 126 -2.92 -3.06 12.08
CA GLU A 126 -2.28 -1.87 12.64
C GLU A 126 -1.56 -1.07 11.56
N TYR A 127 -0.80 -1.73 10.69
CA TYR A 127 -0.12 -1.11 9.57
C TYR A 127 -1.07 -0.35 8.65
N MET A 128 -2.15 -0.99 8.22
CA MET A 128 -3.16 -0.33 7.38
C MET A 128 -3.88 0.80 8.10
N LYS A 129 -4.16 0.64 9.39
CA LYS A 129 -4.76 1.69 10.23
C LYS A 129 -3.87 2.93 10.33
N ASP A 130 -2.57 2.74 10.48
CA ASP A 130 -1.62 3.85 10.56
C ASP A 130 -1.59 4.63 9.25
N ILE A 131 -1.50 3.95 8.11
CA ILE A 131 -1.53 4.55 6.76
C ILE A 131 -2.84 5.32 6.55
N VAL A 132 -3.98 4.71 6.80
CA VAL A 132 -5.30 5.34 6.63
C VAL A 132 -5.45 6.56 7.54
N THR A 133 -4.97 6.47 8.78
CA THR A 133 -5.01 7.57 9.74
C THR A 133 -4.13 8.74 9.29
N GLU A 134 -2.93 8.46 8.80
CA GLU A 134 -2.02 9.47 8.25
C GLU A 134 -2.68 10.21 7.07
N LEU A 135 -3.21 9.47 6.09
CA LEU A 135 -3.87 10.03 4.92
C LEU A 135 -5.10 10.87 5.30
N ALA A 136 -5.92 10.39 6.23
CA ALA A 136 -7.09 11.10 6.71
C ALA A 136 -6.70 12.43 7.41
N ASN A 137 -5.66 12.40 8.24
CA ASN A 137 -5.13 13.58 8.93
C ASN A 137 -4.49 14.57 7.94
N ALA A 138 -3.93 14.10 6.85
CA ALA A 138 -3.38 14.91 5.76
C ALA A 138 -4.45 15.64 4.94
N GLY A 139 -5.72 15.20 5.01
CA GLY A 139 -6.84 15.86 4.31
C GLY A 139 -7.50 15.03 3.22
N PHE A 140 -7.07 13.80 2.98
CA PHE A 140 -7.79 12.88 2.11
C PHE A 140 -9.12 12.48 2.78
N LYS A 141 -10.23 12.69 2.06
CA LYS A 141 -11.59 12.38 2.55
C LYS A 141 -12.14 11.09 1.95
N GLU A 142 -11.43 10.54 1.01
CA GLU A 142 -11.78 9.33 0.28
C GLU A 142 -10.51 8.52 0.04
N ILE A 143 -10.60 7.22 0.35
CA ILE A 143 -9.52 6.26 0.14
C ILE A 143 -10.11 5.08 -0.63
N ILE A 144 -9.46 4.73 -1.73
CA ILE A 144 -9.75 3.52 -2.50
C ILE A 144 -8.78 2.45 -2.03
N ALA A 145 -9.31 1.38 -1.47
CA ALA A 145 -8.54 0.19 -1.12
C ALA A 145 -8.42 -0.69 -2.38
N ASP A 146 -7.22 -0.79 -2.91
CA ASP A 146 -6.87 -1.67 -4.02
C ASP A 146 -6.20 -2.94 -3.48
N ASP A 147 -6.17 -4.01 -4.27
CA ASP A 147 -5.59 -5.31 -3.85
C ASP A 147 -6.13 -5.82 -2.49
N PHE A 148 -7.36 -5.45 -2.15
CA PHE A 148 -8.04 -5.98 -0.96
C PHE A 148 -8.74 -7.30 -1.31
N ILE A 149 -7.92 -8.24 -1.76
CA ILE A 149 -8.32 -9.57 -2.21
C ILE A 149 -7.40 -10.62 -1.58
N PHE A 150 -7.88 -11.84 -1.44
CA PHE A 150 -7.02 -12.97 -1.08
C PHE A 150 -6.13 -13.35 -2.26
N PRO A 151 -4.86 -13.74 -2.04
CA PRO A 151 -4.05 -14.31 -3.09
C PRO A 151 -4.65 -15.64 -3.58
N GLU A 152 -4.29 -16.06 -4.79
CA GLU A 152 -4.70 -17.35 -5.33
C GLU A 152 -3.93 -18.48 -4.64
N PHE A 153 -4.56 -19.12 -3.67
CA PHE A 153 -3.98 -20.29 -3.01
C PHE A 153 -4.11 -21.53 -3.90
N ARG A 154 -3.01 -22.26 -4.03
CA ARG A 154 -2.98 -23.60 -4.64
C ARG A 154 -3.54 -24.62 -3.64
N SER A 155 -4.05 -25.73 -4.11
CA SER A 155 -4.55 -26.79 -3.21
C SER A 155 -3.51 -27.26 -2.19
N SER A 156 -2.22 -27.24 -2.55
CA SER A 156 -1.11 -27.55 -1.65
C SER A 156 -0.89 -26.48 -0.57
N ASP A 157 -1.28 -25.23 -0.82
CA ASP A 157 -1.05 -24.15 0.11
C ASP A 157 -2.02 -24.19 1.29
N ILE A 158 -3.24 -24.67 1.07
CA ILE A 158 -4.26 -24.82 2.12
C ILE A 158 -3.74 -25.71 3.24
N GLU A 159 -3.09 -26.84 2.91
CA GLU A 159 -2.49 -27.75 3.89
C GLU A 159 -1.30 -27.08 4.63
N LEU A 160 -0.54 -26.23 3.95
CA LEU A 160 0.63 -25.54 4.51
C LEU A 160 0.28 -24.36 5.41
N LEU A 161 -0.82 -23.66 5.09
CA LEU A 161 -1.24 -22.44 5.79
C LEU A 161 -2.22 -22.72 6.95
N GLY A 162 -2.80 -23.91 7.02
CA GLY A 162 -3.83 -24.22 8.01
C GLY A 162 -5.03 -23.27 7.90
N GLU A 163 -5.48 -22.72 9.01
CA GLU A 163 -6.65 -21.81 9.05
C GLU A 163 -6.48 -20.55 8.19
N GLN A 164 -5.27 -20.07 7.97
CA GLN A 164 -5.01 -18.91 7.10
C GLN A 164 -5.28 -19.22 5.62
N GLY A 165 -5.11 -20.47 5.20
CA GLY A 165 -5.34 -20.91 3.82
C GLY A 165 -6.81 -21.22 3.50
N ASP A 166 -7.68 -21.24 4.50
CA ASP A 166 -9.11 -21.46 4.34
C ASP A 166 -9.94 -20.31 4.94
N PRO A 167 -9.94 -19.15 4.27
CA PRO A 167 -10.59 -17.95 4.79
C PRO A 167 -12.13 -18.07 4.89
N TYR A 168 -12.71 -19.12 4.32
CA TYR A 168 -14.15 -19.34 4.32
C TYR A 168 -14.58 -20.53 5.18
N GLY A 169 -13.62 -21.20 5.83
CA GLY A 169 -13.71 -22.42 6.64
C GLY A 169 -15.11 -22.99 6.88
N ASP A 170 -15.31 -24.26 6.60
CA ASP A 170 -16.57 -24.98 6.79
C ASP A 170 -16.99 -25.08 8.28
#